data_93b925ad79e4b0827489430dcaab2e07
#
_entry.id   93b925ad79e4b0827489430dcaab2e07
#
_cell.length_a   1.000
_cell.length_b   1.000
_cell.length_c   1.000
_cell.angle_alpha   90.00
_cell.angle_beta   90.00
_cell.angle_gamma   90.00
#
_symmetry.space_group_name_H-M   'P 1'
#
loop_
_entity.id
_entity.type
_entity.pdbx_description
1 polymer ?
#
loop_
_entity_poly.entity_id
_entity_poly.type
_entity_poly.pdbx_seq_one_letter_code
_entity_poly.pdbx_strand_id
1 'polypeptide(L)'
;MSRVLDGAAIAAEIKAEVAEEVKLLAEKGIRPGLAAVLVGHVPASEIYVRSKVKTCAELGLFSEMITPPETVTTEEMLALVAGLNAREDIDGILIQLPLPAHVDAKRLLDSVMPEKDVDGFHPVNAGRIQAGRPALAPCTPAGVIEILKRSGIPIAGQHAVVVGRSDIVGKPAAMLLLHENATVTICHSKTRDLPSITRQADILVAAIGRPGFITPEMVKPRNDGPGATVIDVGINRITDPVEFEKFFAGDAKRAETFAKRGSTIVGDVHPKAFEVAGAYTPVPGGVGPLTIAMLMSNTVRAARLRREMPRGQ
;
A
#
# COMPACT_ATOMS: atom_id res chain seq x y z
N MET A 1 7.90 -25.36 8.59
CA MET A 1 7.21 -24.15 9.09
C MET A 1 7.01 -23.21 7.92
N SER A 2 5.96 -22.42 7.90
CA SER A 2 5.73 -21.39 6.88
C SER A 2 6.77 -20.28 7.00
N ARG A 3 7.26 -19.78 5.86
CA ARG A 3 8.25 -18.69 5.84
C ARG A 3 7.57 -17.34 6.06
N VAL A 4 8.06 -16.56 7.02
CA VAL A 4 7.60 -15.18 7.23
C VAL A 4 8.31 -14.26 6.24
N LEU A 5 7.56 -13.40 5.56
CA LEU A 5 8.08 -12.33 4.71
C LEU A 5 8.10 -11.03 5.52
N ASP A 6 9.29 -10.62 5.95
CA ASP A 6 9.47 -9.44 6.81
C ASP A 6 9.41 -8.14 5.99
N GLY A 7 8.22 -7.57 5.91
CA GLY A 7 8.03 -6.30 5.20
C GLY A 7 8.67 -5.11 5.89
N ALA A 8 8.90 -5.18 7.20
CA ALA A 8 9.58 -4.09 7.92
C ALA A 8 11.07 -4.04 7.57
N ALA A 9 11.74 -5.19 7.48
CA ALA A 9 13.12 -5.28 7.02
C ALA A 9 13.27 -4.78 5.59
N ILE A 10 12.42 -5.24 4.66
CA ILE A 10 12.44 -4.80 3.26
C ILE A 10 12.14 -3.30 3.13
N ALA A 11 11.20 -2.77 3.91
CA ALA A 11 10.93 -1.34 3.92
C ALA A 11 12.13 -0.51 4.41
N ALA A 12 12.94 -1.05 5.35
CA ALA A 12 14.17 -0.41 5.79
C ALA A 12 15.23 -0.38 4.69
N GLU A 13 15.38 -1.46 3.91
CA GLU A 13 16.27 -1.50 2.74
C GLU A 13 15.87 -0.45 1.70
N ILE A 14 14.58 -0.40 1.32
CA ILE A 14 14.07 0.59 0.34
C ILE A 14 14.31 2.02 0.85
N LYS A 15 14.07 2.28 2.14
CA LYS A 15 14.33 3.60 2.72
C LYS A 15 15.81 3.96 2.68
N ALA A 16 16.72 3.01 2.88
CA ALA A 16 18.16 3.25 2.76
C ALA A 16 18.55 3.62 1.32
N GLU A 17 18.01 2.91 0.33
CA GLU A 17 18.19 3.24 -1.09
C GLU A 17 17.66 4.65 -1.42
N VAL A 18 16.46 4.99 -0.94
CA VAL A 18 15.86 6.31 -1.08
C VAL A 18 16.75 7.39 -0.46
N ALA A 19 17.33 7.15 0.73
CA ALA A 19 18.22 8.10 1.38
C ALA A 19 19.47 8.41 0.54
N GLU A 20 20.05 7.38 -0.11
CA GLU A 20 21.18 7.59 -1.03
C GLU A 20 20.75 8.38 -2.29
N GLU A 21 19.59 8.08 -2.85
CA GLU A 21 19.08 8.87 -3.98
C GLU A 21 18.82 10.34 -3.61
N VAL A 22 18.31 10.61 -2.41
CA VAL A 22 18.10 11.98 -1.91
C VAL A 22 19.43 12.73 -1.79
N LYS A 23 20.51 12.09 -1.32
CA LYS A 23 21.85 12.68 -1.27
C LYS A 23 22.35 13.07 -2.65
N LEU A 24 22.22 12.16 -3.63
CA LEU A 24 22.63 12.41 -5.02
C LEU A 24 21.83 13.58 -5.66
N LEU A 25 20.54 13.70 -5.33
CA LEU A 25 19.72 14.82 -5.77
C LEU A 25 20.12 16.14 -5.08
N ALA A 26 20.48 16.08 -3.80
CA ALA A 26 20.92 17.25 -3.05
C ALA A 26 22.23 17.84 -3.60
N GLU A 27 23.16 17.01 -4.10
CA GLU A 27 24.37 17.45 -4.81
C GLU A 27 24.06 18.29 -6.07
N LYS A 28 22.87 18.07 -6.66
CA LYS A 28 22.33 18.82 -7.80
C LYS A 28 21.43 20.00 -7.39
N GLY A 29 21.36 20.31 -6.10
CA GLY A 29 20.47 21.34 -5.55
C GLY A 29 18.99 20.97 -5.55
N ILE A 30 18.65 19.68 -5.71
CA ILE A 30 17.28 19.18 -5.73
C ILE A 30 16.96 18.54 -4.39
N ARG A 31 15.97 19.06 -3.69
CA ARG A 31 15.39 18.45 -2.48
C ARG A 31 13.98 17.99 -2.81
N PRO A 32 13.70 16.67 -2.86
CA PRO A 32 12.36 16.18 -3.13
C PRO A 32 11.36 16.64 -2.07
N GLY A 33 10.18 17.08 -2.50
CA GLY A 33 9.15 17.67 -1.62
C GLY A 33 7.82 16.93 -1.66
N LEU A 34 7.25 16.63 -0.48
CA LEU A 34 5.95 16.00 -0.31
C LEU A 34 4.99 16.93 0.43
N ALA A 35 3.84 17.23 -0.18
CA ALA A 35 2.71 17.82 0.51
C ALA A 35 1.73 16.74 0.92
N ALA A 36 1.46 16.60 2.22
CA ALA A 36 0.50 15.66 2.78
C ALA A 36 -0.75 16.42 3.27
N VAL A 37 -1.88 16.17 2.65
CA VAL A 37 -3.15 16.82 2.97
C VAL A 37 -4.02 15.86 3.77
N LEU A 38 -4.41 16.28 4.97
CA LEU A 38 -5.29 15.54 5.90
C LEU A 38 -6.46 16.43 6.29
N VAL A 39 -7.67 16.09 5.87
CA VAL A 39 -8.88 16.87 6.20
C VAL A 39 -9.41 16.48 7.58
N GLY A 40 -9.62 17.51 8.43
CA GLY A 40 -10.16 17.32 9.78
C GLY A 40 -9.22 16.57 10.72
N HIS A 41 -9.79 16.03 11.79
CA HIS A 41 -9.09 15.32 12.87
C HIS A 41 -9.55 13.87 12.98
N VAL A 42 -8.95 12.99 12.18
CA VAL A 42 -9.16 11.53 12.24
C VAL A 42 -7.94 10.89 12.89
N PRO A 43 -8.00 10.46 14.17
CA PRO A 43 -6.81 10.02 14.94
C PRO A 43 -5.98 8.94 14.25
N ALA A 44 -6.64 7.96 13.62
CA ALA A 44 -5.95 6.91 12.88
C ALA A 44 -5.19 7.46 11.67
N SER A 45 -5.80 8.35 10.89
CA SER A 45 -5.16 9.00 9.73
C SER A 45 -4.04 9.94 10.15
N GLU A 46 -4.18 10.65 11.27
CA GLU A 46 -3.10 11.51 11.81
C GLU A 46 -1.84 10.71 12.13
N ILE A 47 -1.97 9.56 12.77
CA ILE A 47 -0.82 8.70 13.09
C ILE A 47 -0.09 8.30 11.80
N TYR A 48 -0.85 7.93 10.74
CA TYR A 48 -0.27 7.55 9.45
C TYR A 48 0.42 8.72 8.76
N VAL A 49 -0.21 9.90 8.69
CA VAL A 49 0.38 11.08 8.05
C VAL A 49 1.60 11.56 8.82
N ARG A 50 1.55 11.62 10.14
CA ARG A 50 2.71 11.96 10.98
C ARG A 50 3.88 11.00 10.76
N SER A 51 3.62 9.69 10.61
CA SER A 51 4.66 8.70 10.30
C SER A 51 5.28 8.96 8.93
N LYS A 52 4.49 9.33 7.90
CA LYS A 52 4.98 9.69 6.57
C LYS A 52 5.86 10.94 6.62
N VAL A 53 5.41 12.01 7.28
CA VAL A 53 6.15 13.27 7.46
C VAL A 53 7.45 13.04 8.25
N LYS A 54 7.41 12.24 9.32
CA LYS A 54 8.60 11.86 10.08
C LYS A 54 9.60 11.11 9.18
N THR A 55 9.13 10.16 8.37
CA THR A 55 9.99 9.43 7.43
C THR A 55 10.61 10.36 6.39
N CYS A 56 9.87 11.36 5.87
CA CYS A 56 10.44 12.39 4.99
C CYS A 56 11.63 13.10 5.67
N ALA A 57 11.46 13.54 6.91
CA ALA A 57 12.51 14.23 7.65
C ALA A 57 13.74 13.33 7.89
N GLU A 58 13.53 12.07 8.25
CA GLU A 58 14.59 11.06 8.45
C GLU A 58 15.40 10.81 7.18
N LEU A 59 14.77 10.88 6.00
CA LEU A 59 15.39 10.63 4.69
C LEU A 59 15.89 11.92 4.01
N GLY A 60 15.70 13.10 4.61
CA GLY A 60 16.16 14.37 4.06
C GLY A 60 15.21 15.01 3.03
N LEU A 61 14.02 14.48 2.81
CA LEU A 61 13.01 15.09 1.97
C LEU A 61 12.42 16.34 2.64
N PHE A 62 11.97 17.30 1.85
CA PHE A 62 11.07 18.34 2.33
C PHE A 62 9.66 17.76 2.50
N SER A 63 8.95 18.12 3.56
CA SER A 63 7.55 17.76 3.70
C SER A 63 6.75 18.83 4.41
N GLU A 64 5.52 19.02 3.96
CA GLU A 64 4.53 19.92 4.54
C GLU A 64 3.25 19.15 4.82
N MET A 65 2.72 19.28 6.04
CA MET A 65 1.41 18.73 6.40
C MET A 65 0.38 19.86 6.40
N ILE A 66 -0.66 19.72 5.59
CA ILE A 66 -1.74 20.69 5.45
C ILE A 66 -3.01 20.05 5.99
N THR A 67 -3.65 20.71 6.96
CA THR A 67 -4.83 20.17 7.63
C THR A 67 -6.03 21.12 7.49
N PRO A 68 -6.75 21.07 6.36
CA PRO A 68 -8.00 21.81 6.20
C PRO A 68 -9.03 21.37 7.23
N PRO A 69 -9.95 22.25 7.66
CA PRO A 69 -11.00 21.87 8.60
C PRO A 69 -11.94 20.82 7.99
N GLU A 70 -12.63 20.05 8.85
CA GLU A 70 -13.59 19.03 8.40
C GLU A 70 -14.72 19.61 7.54
N THR A 71 -15.03 20.90 7.71
CA THR A 71 -16.07 21.63 6.97
C THR A 71 -15.62 22.11 5.58
N VAL A 72 -14.36 21.87 5.19
CA VAL A 72 -13.83 22.29 3.90
C VAL A 72 -14.65 21.74 2.74
N THR A 73 -14.94 22.58 1.76
CA THR A 73 -15.70 22.21 0.57
C THR A 73 -14.83 21.54 -0.49
N THR A 74 -15.46 20.85 -1.45
CA THR A 74 -14.75 20.29 -2.60
C THR A 74 -14.02 21.38 -3.38
N GLU A 75 -14.63 22.55 -3.56
CA GLU A 75 -14.06 23.66 -4.35
C GLU A 75 -12.83 24.26 -3.67
N GLU A 76 -12.87 24.42 -2.34
CA GLU A 76 -11.70 24.88 -1.58
C GLU A 76 -10.55 23.87 -1.63
N MET A 77 -10.86 22.57 -1.58
CA MET A 77 -9.87 21.52 -1.74
C MET A 77 -9.27 21.48 -3.14
N LEU A 78 -10.06 21.71 -4.19
CA LEU A 78 -9.57 21.84 -5.56
C LEU A 78 -8.65 23.05 -5.73
N ALA A 79 -8.98 24.17 -5.12
CA ALA A 79 -8.12 25.36 -5.12
C ALA A 79 -6.79 25.09 -4.38
N LEU A 80 -6.83 24.39 -3.25
CA LEU A 80 -5.63 23.95 -2.53
C LEU A 80 -4.74 23.08 -3.41
N VAL A 81 -5.31 22.05 -4.05
CA VAL A 81 -4.56 21.16 -4.94
C VAL A 81 -3.98 21.89 -6.13
N ALA A 82 -4.73 22.83 -6.73
CA ALA A 82 -4.22 23.67 -7.82
C ALA A 82 -3.00 24.50 -7.37
N GLY A 83 -3.04 25.07 -6.16
CA GLY A 83 -1.89 25.76 -5.57
C GLY A 83 -0.68 24.83 -5.38
N LEU A 84 -0.89 23.60 -4.88
CA LEU A 84 0.18 22.60 -4.72
C LEU A 84 0.73 22.11 -6.06
N ASN A 85 -0.13 21.95 -7.06
CA ASN A 85 0.30 21.63 -8.42
C ASN A 85 1.24 22.68 -9.01
N ALA A 86 1.00 23.96 -8.74
CA ALA A 86 1.81 25.07 -9.24
C ALA A 86 3.16 25.23 -8.54
N ARG A 87 3.33 24.67 -7.34
CA ARG A 87 4.57 24.77 -6.55
C ARG A 87 5.69 23.93 -7.15
N GLU A 88 6.84 24.53 -7.35
CA GLU A 88 8.03 23.82 -7.88
C GLU A 88 8.76 23.01 -6.81
N ASP A 89 8.70 23.41 -5.54
CA ASP A 89 9.31 22.72 -4.40
C ASP A 89 8.52 21.48 -3.93
N ILE A 90 7.30 21.26 -4.42
CA ILE A 90 6.48 20.08 -4.16
C ILE A 90 6.52 19.15 -5.37
N ASP A 91 7.03 17.96 -5.18
CA ASP A 91 7.13 16.90 -6.19
C ASP A 91 6.07 15.81 -6.04
N GLY A 92 5.57 15.65 -4.82
CA GLY A 92 4.51 14.71 -4.49
C GLY A 92 3.36 15.37 -3.73
N ILE A 93 2.13 15.00 -4.09
CA ILE A 93 0.91 15.41 -3.38
C ILE A 93 0.23 14.14 -2.91
N LEU A 94 0.04 14.05 -1.59
CA LEU A 94 -0.68 12.97 -0.92
C LEU A 94 -1.98 13.51 -0.35
N ILE A 95 -3.11 12.99 -0.79
CA ILE A 95 -4.43 13.28 -0.20
C ILE A 95 -4.83 12.08 0.66
N GLN A 96 -4.78 12.26 1.98
CA GLN A 96 -5.07 11.16 2.90
C GLN A 96 -6.54 10.80 2.89
N LEU A 97 -6.84 9.57 2.49
CA LEU A 97 -8.19 9.00 2.57
C LEU A 97 -8.44 8.35 3.97
N PRO A 98 -9.71 8.27 4.42
CA PRO A 98 -10.92 8.78 3.77
C PRO A 98 -11.10 10.29 3.93
N LEU A 99 -11.81 10.90 2.98
CA LEU A 99 -12.28 12.29 3.09
C LEU A 99 -13.68 12.36 3.71
N PRO A 100 -14.10 13.52 4.25
CA PRO A 100 -15.49 13.74 4.64
C PRO A 100 -16.47 13.45 3.49
N ALA A 101 -17.65 12.90 3.79
CA ALA A 101 -18.59 12.42 2.79
C ALA A 101 -19.10 13.49 1.80
N HIS A 102 -19.03 14.77 2.18
CA HIS A 102 -19.43 15.89 1.33
C HIS A 102 -18.34 16.35 0.36
N VAL A 103 -17.11 15.86 0.51
CA VAL A 103 -16.00 16.16 -0.39
C VAL A 103 -15.95 15.09 -1.48
N ASP A 104 -15.99 15.51 -2.73
CA ASP A 104 -15.85 14.61 -3.89
C ASP A 104 -14.40 14.12 -4.02
N ALA A 105 -14.14 12.97 -3.40
CA ALA A 105 -12.82 12.37 -3.39
C ALA A 105 -12.29 12.05 -4.79
N LYS A 106 -13.16 11.61 -5.70
CA LYS A 106 -12.76 11.23 -7.06
C LYS A 106 -12.31 12.47 -7.85
N ARG A 107 -13.14 13.51 -7.84
CA ARG A 107 -12.82 14.78 -8.52
C ARG A 107 -11.53 15.40 -7.96
N LEU A 108 -11.31 15.27 -6.66
CA LEU A 108 -10.11 15.79 -6.01
C LEU A 108 -8.86 15.00 -6.40
N LEU A 109 -8.89 13.67 -6.36
CA LEU A 109 -7.76 12.84 -6.78
C LEU A 109 -7.43 13.04 -8.27
N ASP A 110 -8.44 13.20 -9.11
CA ASP A 110 -8.28 13.47 -10.54
C ASP A 110 -7.70 14.90 -10.82
N SER A 111 -7.71 15.81 -9.84
CA SER A 111 -7.14 17.16 -9.96
C SER A 111 -5.64 17.25 -9.64
N VAL A 112 -5.07 16.23 -9.02
CA VAL A 112 -3.62 16.15 -8.79
C VAL A 112 -2.92 15.96 -10.14
N MET A 113 -1.83 16.69 -10.41
CA MET A 113 -1.04 16.42 -11.61
C MET A 113 -0.49 15.00 -11.61
N PRO A 114 -0.63 14.21 -12.69
CA PRO A 114 -0.16 12.82 -12.74
C PRO A 114 1.31 12.62 -12.34
N GLU A 115 2.15 13.63 -12.60
CA GLU A 115 3.56 13.64 -12.26
C GLU A 115 3.82 13.89 -10.76
N LYS A 116 2.80 14.39 -10.03
CA LYS A 116 2.84 14.63 -8.57
C LYS A 116 1.95 13.66 -7.78
N ASP A 117 1.23 12.77 -8.46
CA ASP A 117 0.39 11.75 -7.85
C ASP A 117 1.22 10.60 -7.29
N VAL A 118 1.86 10.83 -6.15
CA VAL A 118 2.77 9.87 -5.52
C VAL A 118 2.08 8.68 -4.86
N ASP A 119 0.77 8.76 -4.64
CA ASP A 119 -0.06 7.60 -4.25
C ASP A 119 -0.42 6.71 -5.46
N GLY A 120 -0.30 7.22 -6.70
CA GLY A 120 -0.53 6.48 -7.94
C GLY A 120 -2.02 6.22 -8.24
N PHE A 121 -2.92 7.09 -7.78
CA PHE A 121 -4.38 6.89 -7.92
C PHE A 121 -4.98 7.60 -9.14
N HIS A 122 -4.21 8.51 -9.76
CA HIS A 122 -4.69 9.28 -10.90
C HIS A 122 -4.95 8.38 -12.13
N PRO A 123 -6.08 8.57 -12.85
CA PRO A 123 -6.45 7.72 -13.99
C PRO A 123 -5.37 7.64 -15.08
N VAL A 124 -4.58 8.70 -15.30
CA VAL A 124 -3.45 8.69 -16.24
C VAL A 124 -2.38 7.70 -15.81
N ASN A 125 -2.01 7.66 -14.51
CA ASN A 125 -1.05 6.68 -13.99
C ASN A 125 -1.61 5.27 -14.07
N ALA A 126 -2.88 5.07 -13.73
CA ALA A 126 -3.57 3.78 -13.90
C ALA A 126 -3.56 3.31 -15.35
N GLY A 127 -3.85 4.20 -16.30
CA GLY A 127 -3.78 3.92 -17.74
C GLY A 127 -2.37 3.60 -18.23
N ARG A 128 -1.36 4.31 -17.73
CA ARG A 128 0.05 4.03 -18.04
C ARG A 128 0.46 2.64 -17.52
N ILE A 129 0.07 2.28 -16.29
CA ILE A 129 0.30 0.93 -15.74
C ILE A 129 -0.39 -0.10 -16.62
N GLN A 130 -1.67 0.08 -16.97
CA GLN A 130 -2.39 -0.83 -17.85
C GLN A 130 -1.66 -1.05 -19.19
N ALA A 131 -1.07 0.00 -19.75
CA ALA A 131 -0.34 -0.01 -21.01
C ALA A 131 1.13 -0.47 -20.90
N GLY A 132 1.61 -0.85 -19.71
CA GLY A 132 3.02 -1.20 -19.49
C GLY A 132 3.98 -0.02 -19.65
N ARG A 133 3.52 1.20 -19.43
CA ARG A 133 4.34 2.43 -19.54
C ARG A 133 4.82 2.90 -18.17
N PRO A 134 5.96 3.62 -18.10
CA PRO A 134 6.42 4.21 -16.85
C PRO A 134 5.36 5.09 -16.19
N ALA A 135 5.07 4.82 -14.92
CA ALA A 135 4.09 5.54 -14.11
C ALA A 135 4.51 5.57 -12.65
N LEU A 136 3.94 6.46 -11.86
CA LEU A 136 3.92 6.36 -10.41
C LEU A 136 2.87 5.30 -10.04
N ALA A 137 3.32 4.15 -9.56
CA ALA A 137 2.44 3.05 -9.20
C ALA A 137 1.87 3.25 -7.79
N PRO A 138 0.63 2.76 -7.52
CA PRO A 138 0.08 2.78 -6.18
C PRO A 138 1.01 2.12 -5.17
N CYS A 139 1.26 2.81 -4.05
CA CYS A 139 2.30 2.43 -3.09
C CYS A 139 2.12 1.03 -2.53
N THR A 140 0.90 0.64 -2.15
CA THR A 140 0.62 -0.70 -1.60
C THR A 140 0.83 -1.81 -2.61
N PRO A 141 0.29 -1.75 -3.84
CA PRO A 141 0.58 -2.70 -4.91
C PRO A 141 2.06 -2.79 -5.28
N ALA A 142 2.76 -1.66 -5.36
CA ALA A 142 4.20 -1.65 -5.58
C ALA A 142 4.96 -2.36 -4.46
N GLY A 143 4.54 -2.15 -3.20
CA GLY A 143 5.07 -2.87 -2.04
C GLY A 143 4.84 -4.38 -2.09
N VAL A 144 3.73 -4.85 -2.67
CA VAL A 144 3.48 -6.27 -2.90
C VAL A 144 4.50 -6.86 -3.87
N ILE A 145 4.85 -6.15 -4.94
CA ILE A 145 5.88 -6.59 -5.89
C ILE A 145 7.27 -6.61 -5.22
N GLU A 146 7.61 -5.55 -4.49
CA GLU A 146 8.91 -5.45 -3.80
C GLU A 146 9.10 -6.57 -2.77
N ILE A 147 8.07 -6.88 -1.96
CA ILE A 147 8.19 -7.95 -0.97
C ILE A 147 8.39 -9.32 -1.63
N LEU A 148 7.71 -9.60 -2.73
CA LEU A 148 7.89 -10.83 -3.48
C LEU A 148 9.30 -10.92 -4.05
N LYS A 149 9.77 -9.89 -4.77
CA LYS A 149 11.09 -9.86 -5.41
C LYS A 149 12.23 -9.96 -4.39
N ARG A 150 12.24 -9.11 -3.37
CA ARG A 150 13.31 -9.08 -2.35
C ARG A 150 13.30 -10.30 -1.45
N SER A 151 12.17 -10.97 -1.32
CA SER A 151 12.09 -12.27 -0.65
C SER A 151 12.49 -13.45 -1.55
N GLY A 152 12.83 -13.23 -2.82
CA GLY A 152 13.17 -14.31 -3.77
C GLY A 152 11.99 -15.23 -4.09
N ILE A 153 10.75 -14.71 -4.01
CA ILE A 153 9.55 -15.44 -4.43
C ILE A 153 9.43 -15.30 -5.96
N PRO A 154 9.42 -16.41 -6.72
CA PRO A 154 9.21 -16.33 -8.16
C PRO A 154 7.83 -15.79 -8.48
N ILE A 155 7.74 -14.88 -9.45
CA ILE A 155 6.46 -14.30 -9.92
C ILE A 155 6.17 -14.79 -11.35
N ALA A 156 7.19 -14.79 -12.21
CA ALA A 156 7.05 -15.22 -13.59
C ALA A 156 6.59 -16.68 -13.68
N GLY A 157 5.56 -16.92 -14.50
CA GLY A 157 4.97 -18.23 -14.69
C GLY A 157 4.08 -18.74 -13.54
N GLN A 158 3.99 -18.00 -12.44
CA GLN A 158 3.15 -18.38 -11.30
C GLN A 158 1.69 -17.97 -11.53
N HIS A 159 0.76 -18.72 -10.94
CA HIS A 159 -0.65 -18.34 -10.86
C HIS A 159 -0.88 -17.43 -9.66
N ALA A 160 -1.11 -16.15 -9.91
CA ALA A 160 -1.43 -15.15 -8.89
C ALA A 160 -2.95 -14.93 -8.82
N VAL A 161 -3.54 -15.13 -7.65
CA VAL A 161 -4.95 -14.82 -7.40
C VAL A 161 -5.04 -13.60 -6.49
N VAL A 162 -5.69 -12.55 -6.98
CA VAL A 162 -5.93 -11.31 -6.23
C VAL A 162 -7.38 -11.29 -5.78
N VAL A 163 -7.63 -11.36 -4.47
CA VAL A 163 -8.97 -11.27 -3.89
C VAL A 163 -9.22 -9.83 -3.46
N GLY A 164 -9.96 -9.12 -4.29
CA GLY A 164 -10.23 -7.68 -4.19
C GLY A 164 -10.08 -6.98 -5.53
N ARG A 165 -10.90 -5.96 -5.78
CA ARG A 165 -10.88 -5.22 -7.07
C ARG A 165 -11.01 -3.72 -6.89
N SER A 166 -10.51 -3.18 -5.78
CA SER A 166 -10.45 -1.74 -5.58
C SER A 166 -9.53 -1.08 -6.59
N ASP A 167 -9.81 0.17 -6.95
CA ASP A 167 -9.02 0.94 -7.90
C ASP A 167 -7.63 1.28 -7.34
N ILE A 168 -7.50 1.31 -6.02
CA ILE A 168 -6.27 1.72 -5.33
C ILE A 168 -5.36 0.53 -4.93
N VAL A 169 -5.87 -0.71 -4.87
CA VAL A 169 -5.09 -1.89 -4.47
C VAL A 169 -5.28 -3.08 -5.41
N GLY A 170 -6.49 -3.65 -5.47
CA GLY A 170 -6.70 -4.94 -6.14
C GLY A 170 -6.39 -4.93 -7.62
N LYS A 171 -6.97 -3.98 -8.36
CA LYS A 171 -6.71 -3.84 -9.81
C LYS A 171 -5.24 -3.53 -10.11
N PRO A 172 -4.60 -2.52 -9.48
CA PRO A 172 -3.19 -2.25 -9.76
C PRO A 172 -2.26 -3.37 -9.33
N ALA A 173 -2.51 -4.08 -8.23
CA ALA A 173 -1.72 -5.25 -7.85
C ALA A 173 -1.77 -6.35 -8.92
N ALA A 174 -2.96 -6.60 -9.46
CA ALA A 174 -3.14 -7.57 -10.53
C ALA A 174 -2.36 -7.17 -11.80
N MET A 175 -2.39 -5.89 -12.19
CA MET A 175 -1.65 -5.39 -13.35
C MET A 175 -0.14 -5.47 -13.13
N LEU A 176 0.36 -5.11 -11.96
CA LEU A 176 1.79 -5.20 -11.66
C LEU A 176 2.28 -6.66 -11.66
N LEU A 177 1.49 -7.60 -11.11
CA LEU A 177 1.80 -9.03 -11.17
C LEU A 177 1.80 -9.55 -12.62
N LEU A 178 0.86 -9.10 -13.46
CA LEU A 178 0.84 -9.43 -14.89
C LEU A 178 2.10 -8.93 -15.60
N HIS A 179 2.57 -7.72 -15.29
CA HIS A 179 3.82 -7.17 -15.86
C HIS A 179 5.06 -7.93 -15.38
N GLU A 180 4.99 -8.59 -14.24
CA GLU A 180 6.03 -9.52 -13.77
C GLU A 180 5.87 -10.94 -14.34
N ASN A 181 5.05 -11.11 -15.39
CA ASN A 181 4.77 -12.35 -16.10
C ASN A 181 4.04 -13.43 -15.28
N ALA A 182 3.24 -13.06 -14.30
CA ALA A 182 2.32 -13.97 -13.65
C ALA A 182 1.06 -14.20 -14.52
N THR A 183 0.44 -15.38 -14.38
CA THR A 183 -0.95 -15.59 -14.82
C THR A 183 -1.86 -15.08 -13.70
N VAL A 184 -2.74 -14.12 -13.98
CA VAL A 184 -3.47 -13.42 -12.93
C VAL A 184 -4.97 -13.69 -13.00
N THR A 185 -5.56 -14.06 -11.86
CA THR A 185 -7.00 -14.15 -11.65
C THR A 185 -7.43 -13.11 -10.61
N ILE A 186 -8.42 -12.27 -10.96
CA ILE A 186 -9.01 -11.29 -10.03
C ILE A 186 -10.34 -11.84 -9.52
N CYS A 187 -10.46 -11.98 -8.20
CA CYS A 187 -11.67 -12.40 -7.50
C CYS A 187 -12.33 -11.25 -6.73
N HIS A 188 -13.65 -11.33 -6.57
CA HIS A 188 -14.43 -10.30 -5.89
C HIS A 188 -15.73 -10.87 -5.28
N SER A 189 -16.54 -10.06 -4.65
CA SER A 189 -17.78 -10.45 -3.95
C SER A 189 -18.84 -11.15 -4.83
N LYS A 190 -18.68 -11.18 -6.16
CA LYS A 190 -19.56 -11.90 -7.10
C LYS A 190 -18.88 -13.13 -7.70
N THR A 191 -17.65 -13.44 -7.30
CA THR A 191 -16.95 -14.65 -7.75
C THR A 191 -17.65 -15.87 -7.17
N ARG A 192 -18.00 -16.82 -8.03
CA ARG A 192 -18.58 -18.10 -7.61
C ARG A 192 -17.46 -19.04 -7.19
N ASP A 193 -17.73 -19.86 -6.17
CA ASP A 193 -16.79 -20.86 -5.65
C ASP A 193 -15.37 -20.30 -5.45
N LEU A 194 -15.28 -19.19 -4.71
CA LEU A 194 -14.03 -18.52 -4.41
C LEU A 194 -12.96 -19.46 -3.82
N PRO A 195 -13.29 -20.41 -2.90
CA PRO A 195 -12.28 -21.31 -2.34
C PRO A 195 -11.59 -22.19 -3.39
N SER A 196 -12.30 -22.69 -4.40
CA SER A 196 -11.68 -23.52 -5.44
C SER A 196 -10.69 -22.74 -6.30
N ILE A 197 -10.92 -21.44 -6.51
CA ILE A 197 -10.04 -20.58 -7.28
C ILE A 197 -8.81 -20.21 -6.45
N THR A 198 -9.00 -19.79 -5.20
CA THR A 198 -7.89 -19.34 -4.33
C THR A 198 -6.93 -20.48 -3.98
N ARG A 199 -7.42 -21.72 -3.87
CA ARG A 199 -6.57 -22.92 -3.66
C ARG A 199 -5.65 -23.25 -4.83
N GLN A 200 -5.85 -22.68 -6.00
CA GLN A 200 -4.96 -22.87 -7.16
C GLN A 200 -3.81 -21.87 -7.16
N ALA A 201 -3.85 -20.85 -6.29
CA ALA A 201 -2.86 -19.78 -6.28
C ALA A 201 -1.49 -20.25 -5.81
N ASP A 202 -0.46 -19.93 -6.56
CA ASP A 202 0.93 -19.95 -6.10
C ASP A 202 1.23 -18.67 -5.29
N ILE A 203 0.62 -17.55 -5.70
CA ILE A 203 0.63 -16.27 -5.00
C ILE A 203 -0.82 -15.84 -4.73
N LEU A 204 -1.20 -15.72 -3.47
CA LEU A 204 -2.52 -15.27 -3.05
C LEU A 204 -2.42 -13.89 -2.41
N VAL A 205 -3.02 -12.88 -3.05
CA VAL A 205 -3.07 -11.51 -2.52
C VAL A 205 -4.47 -11.24 -1.97
N ALA A 206 -4.58 -11.01 -0.66
CA ALA A 206 -5.82 -10.66 0.02
C ALA A 206 -5.91 -9.15 0.22
N ALA A 207 -6.86 -8.49 -0.48
CA ALA A 207 -7.08 -7.04 -0.47
C ALA A 207 -8.59 -6.72 -0.44
N ILE A 208 -9.28 -7.25 0.58
CA ILE A 208 -10.74 -7.30 0.69
C ILE A 208 -11.25 -6.23 1.65
N GLY A 209 -10.46 -5.93 2.71
CA GLY A 209 -10.87 -5.08 3.83
C GLY A 209 -11.87 -5.77 4.76
N ARG A 210 -11.74 -7.10 4.94
CA ARG A 210 -12.57 -7.91 5.84
C ARG A 210 -11.70 -8.79 6.73
N PRO A 211 -11.80 -8.65 8.06
CA PRO A 211 -10.93 -9.36 9.00
C PRO A 211 -11.05 -10.88 8.84
N GLY A 212 -9.91 -11.57 8.66
CA GLY A 212 -9.82 -13.02 8.65
C GLY A 212 -10.65 -13.74 7.58
N PHE A 213 -11.00 -13.05 6.49
CA PHE A 213 -11.88 -13.60 5.45
C PHE A 213 -11.27 -14.79 4.71
N ILE A 214 -9.97 -14.77 4.45
CA ILE A 214 -9.25 -15.89 3.84
C ILE A 214 -8.92 -16.91 4.92
N THR A 215 -9.56 -18.07 4.84
CA THR A 215 -9.42 -19.17 5.81
C THR A 215 -8.47 -20.26 5.30
N PRO A 216 -8.02 -21.22 6.14
CA PRO A 216 -7.06 -22.26 5.74
C PRO A 216 -7.48 -23.05 4.51
N GLU A 217 -8.78 -23.37 4.38
CA GLU A 217 -9.34 -24.12 3.26
C GLU A 217 -9.32 -23.34 1.93
N MET A 218 -9.05 -22.05 1.96
CA MET A 218 -8.93 -21.18 0.79
C MET A 218 -7.48 -21.03 0.29
N VAL A 219 -6.51 -21.59 1.01
CA VAL A 219 -5.08 -21.47 0.70
C VAL A 219 -4.57 -22.80 0.13
N LYS A 220 -3.76 -22.75 -0.93
CA LYS A 220 -3.04 -23.93 -1.44
C LYS A 220 -2.06 -24.40 -0.37
N PRO A 221 -2.21 -25.63 0.16
CA PRO A 221 -1.40 -26.08 1.27
C PRO A 221 0.01 -26.48 0.82
N ARG A 222 0.97 -26.37 1.72
CA ARG A 222 2.37 -26.78 1.49
C ARG A 222 2.59 -28.31 1.51
N ASN A 223 1.58 -29.09 1.94
CA ASN A 223 1.72 -30.55 1.98
C ASN A 223 1.80 -31.18 0.59
N ASP A 224 1.31 -30.45 -0.44
CA ASP A 224 1.29 -30.88 -1.84
C ASP A 224 2.38 -30.17 -2.68
N GLY A 225 3.43 -29.63 -2.03
CA GLY A 225 4.48 -28.85 -2.67
C GLY A 225 4.89 -27.63 -1.85
N PRO A 226 5.37 -26.55 -2.50
CA PRO A 226 5.85 -25.35 -1.79
C PRO A 226 4.73 -24.57 -1.06
N GLY A 227 3.44 -24.86 -1.36
CA GLY A 227 2.31 -24.12 -0.86
C GLY A 227 2.21 -22.70 -1.42
N ALA A 228 1.09 -22.02 -1.16
CA ALA A 228 0.91 -20.63 -1.61
C ALA A 228 1.80 -19.66 -0.83
N THR A 229 2.28 -18.62 -1.52
CA THR A 229 2.76 -17.39 -0.88
C THR A 229 1.57 -16.46 -0.67
N VAL A 230 1.24 -16.18 0.60
CA VAL A 230 0.07 -15.38 0.99
C VAL A 230 0.49 -13.96 1.33
N ILE A 231 0.02 -13.00 0.57
CA ILE A 231 0.26 -11.56 0.77
C ILE A 231 -1.03 -10.96 1.35
N ASP A 232 -1.01 -10.64 2.62
CA ASP A 232 -2.12 -10.01 3.33
C ASP A 232 -1.95 -8.49 3.32
N VAL A 233 -2.82 -7.79 2.61
CA VAL A 233 -2.85 -6.32 2.52
C VAL A 233 -3.80 -5.72 3.55
N GLY A 234 -4.64 -6.55 4.17
CA GLY A 234 -5.66 -6.10 5.10
C GLY A 234 -5.11 -5.45 6.36
N ILE A 235 -5.74 -4.35 6.77
CA ILE A 235 -5.50 -3.70 8.07
C ILE A 235 -6.85 -3.45 8.71
N ASN A 236 -7.31 -4.38 9.53
CA ASN A 236 -8.61 -4.31 10.18
C ASN A 236 -8.40 -4.12 11.68
N ARG A 237 -8.96 -3.05 12.25
CA ARG A 237 -8.88 -2.80 13.68
C ARG A 237 -10.00 -3.52 14.40
N ILE A 238 -9.64 -4.31 15.41
CA ILE A 238 -10.56 -5.03 16.29
C ILE A 238 -10.53 -4.38 17.66
N THR A 239 -11.71 -4.08 18.20
CA THR A 239 -11.92 -3.51 19.54
C THR A 239 -12.83 -4.38 20.39
N ASP A 240 -13.55 -5.31 19.77
CA ASP A 240 -14.44 -6.24 20.46
C ASP A 240 -13.67 -7.46 20.97
N PRO A 241 -13.69 -7.76 22.30
CA PRO A 241 -13.05 -8.94 22.86
C PRO A 241 -13.56 -10.26 22.26
N VAL A 242 -14.83 -10.35 21.89
CA VAL A 242 -15.40 -11.58 21.28
C VAL A 242 -14.82 -11.79 19.89
N GLU A 243 -14.64 -10.71 19.14
CA GLU A 243 -13.99 -10.78 17.83
C GLU A 243 -12.48 -11.08 17.97
N PHE A 244 -11.81 -10.55 18.99
CA PHE A 244 -10.42 -10.88 19.30
C PHE A 244 -10.22 -12.39 19.49
N GLU A 245 -11.06 -13.03 20.28
CA GLU A 245 -10.97 -14.47 20.55
C GLU A 245 -11.12 -15.33 19.28
N LYS A 246 -11.89 -14.88 18.28
CA LYS A 246 -12.02 -15.61 17.00
C LYS A 246 -10.70 -15.76 16.27
N PHE A 247 -9.80 -14.79 16.38
CA PHE A 247 -8.55 -14.77 15.64
C PHE A 247 -7.33 -15.14 16.47
N PHE A 248 -7.37 -14.86 17.78
CA PHE A 248 -6.19 -14.89 18.63
C PHE A 248 -6.39 -15.69 19.93
N ALA A 249 -7.38 -16.58 19.97
CA ALA A 249 -7.56 -17.48 21.10
C ALA A 249 -6.25 -18.22 21.45
N GLY A 250 -5.79 -18.09 22.70
CA GLY A 250 -4.55 -18.69 23.17
C GLY A 250 -3.25 -17.91 22.86
N ASP A 251 -3.30 -16.78 22.16
CA ASP A 251 -2.14 -15.89 21.96
C ASP A 251 -1.99 -14.93 23.15
N ALA A 252 -1.28 -15.37 24.18
CA ALA A 252 -1.08 -14.59 25.41
C ALA A 252 -0.44 -13.21 25.18
N LYS A 253 0.51 -13.10 24.22
CA LYS A 253 1.19 -11.85 23.90
C LYS A 253 0.25 -10.82 23.26
N ARG A 254 -0.59 -11.30 22.34
CA ARG A 254 -1.62 -10.44 21.73
C ARG A 254 -2.73 -10.09 22.72
N ALA A 255 -3.13 -11.00 23.59
CA ALA A 255 -4.11 -10.75 24.66
C ALA A 255 -3.63 -9.66 25.62
N GLU A 256 -2.37 -9.71 26.06
CA GLU A 256 -1.78 -8.67 26.89
C GLU A 256 -1.77 -7.30 26.19
N THR A 257 -1.39 -7.27 24.90
CA THR A 257 -1.37 -6.05 24.10
C THR A 257 -2.79 -5.49 23.92
N PHE A 258 -3.76 -6.35 23.65
CA PHE A 258 -5.16 -5.98 23.50
C PHE A 258 -5.74 -5.40 24.80
N ALA A 259 -5.45 -6.03 25.94
CA ALA A 259 -5.87 -5.54 27.24
C ALA A 259 -5.30 -4.14 27.56
N LYS A 260 -4.05 -3.88 27.18
CA LYS A 260 -3.40 -2.58 27.40
C LYS A 260 -3.88 -1.47 26.44
N ARG A 261 -4.19 -1.80 25.19
CA ARG A 261 -4.48 -0.81 24.14
C ARG A 261 -5.97 -0.70 23.78
N GLY A 262 -6.80 -1.61 24.26
CA GLY A 262 -8.21 -1.71 23.91
C GLY A 262 -8.45 -2.06 22.43
N SER A 263 -7.42 -2.44 21.69
CA SER A 263 -7.55 -2.82 20.28
C SER A 263 -6.35 -3.60 19.75
N THR A 264 -6.57 -4.36 18.69
CA THR A 264 -5.51 -5.02 17.90
C THR A 264 -5.78 -4.87 16.41
N ILE A 265 -4.82 -5.28 15.59
CA ILE A 265 -4.94 -5.30 14.14
C ILE A 265 -4.89 -6.74 13.66
N VAL A 266 -5.80 -7.10 12.75
CA VAL A 266 -5.80 -8.35 12.00
C VAL A 266 -5.86 -8.04 10.51
N GLY A 267 -5.29 -8.92 9.70
CA GLY A 267 -5.37 -8.81 8.25
C GLY A 267 -6.69 -9.34 7.68
N ASP A 268 -6.73 -9.44 6.36
CA ASP A 268 -7.83 -10.10 5.64
C ASP A 268 -7.70 -11.64 5.68
N VAL A 269 -6.53 -12.13 6.09
CA VAL A 269 -6.22 -13.55 6.19
C VAL A 269 -6.34 -14.01 7.65
N HIS A 270 -7.06 -15.09 7.87
CA HIS A 270 -7.19 -15.70 9.19
C HIS A 270 -5.82 -16.25 9.65
N PRO A 271 -5.35 -15.99 10.87
CA PRO A 271 -4.02 -16.40 11.33
C PRO A 271 -3.71 -17.90 11.13
N LYS A 272 -4.69 -18.77 11.29
CA LYS A 272 -4.54 -20.22 11.02
C LYS A 272 -4.23 -20.56 9.56
N ALA A 273 -4.57 -19.68 8.61
CA ALA A 273 -4.25 -19.89 7.20
C ALA A 273 -2.73 -19.81 6.94
N PHE A 274 -2.00 -19.10 7.77
CA PHE A 274 -0.54 -19.05 7.69
C PHE A 274 0.14 -20.36 8.05
N GLU A 275 -0.52 -21.22 8.82
CA GLU A 275 0.01 -22.53 9.19
C GLU A 275 0.10 -23.49 7.99
N VAL A 276 -0.79 -23.35 7.00
CA VAL A 276 -0.84 -24.15 5.78
C VAL A 276 -0.09 -23.54 4.61
N ALA A 277 0.14 -22.23 4.62
CA ALA A 277 0.86 -21.50 3.57
C ALA A 277 2.33 -21.92 3.47
N GLY A 278 2.96 -21.73 2.30
CA GLY A 278 4.41 -21.87 2.10
C GLY A 278 5.15 -20.67 2.68
N ALA A 279 4.69 -19.45 2.35
CA ALA A 279 5.19 -18.19 2.87
C ALA A 279 4.03 -17.21 3.11
N TYR A 280 4.23 -16.22 3.96
CA TYR A 280 3.19 -15.22 4.24
C TYR A 280 3.75 -13.90 4.77
N THR A 281 2.98 -12.82 4.57
CA THR A 281 3.23 -11.52 5.20
C THR A 281 2.48 -11.41 6.53
N PRO A 282 3.14 -11.07 7.65
CA PRO A 282 2.45 -10.89 8.93
C PRO A 282 1.64 -9.57 8.95
N VAL A 283 0.59 -9.52 9.77
CA VAL A 283 -0.13 -8.28 10.08
C VAL A 283 -0.13 -8.08 11.60
N PRO A 284 0.47 -6.98 12.09
CA PRO A 284 1.27 -5.96 11.38
C PRO A 284 2.68 -6.45 10.98
N GLY A 285 3.39 -5.67 10.15
CA GLY A 285 4.81 -5.88 9.81
C GLY A 285 5.07 -6.45 8.40
N GLY A 286 4.01 -6.80 7.66
CA GLY A 286 4.11 -7.21 6.26
C GLY A 286 4.03 -6.03 5.28
N VAL A 287 2.92 -5.88 4.57
CA VAL A 287 2.75 -4.88 3.49
C VAL A 287 2.71 -3.43 4.01
N GLY A 288 2.16 -3.18 5.20
CA GLY A 288 1.97 -1.82 5.73
C GLY A 288 3.23 -0.95 5.75
N PRO A 289 4.37 -1.40 6.28
CA PRO A 289 5.63 -0.63 6.27
C PRO A 289 6.11 -0.28 4.85
N LEU A 290 5.87 -1.14 3.87
CA LEU A 290 6.24 -0.94 2.48
C LEU A 290 5.46 0.21 1.82
N THR A 291 4.21 0.45 2.22
CA THR A 291 3.42 1.56 1.68
C THR A 291 4.11 2.91 1.92
N ILE A 292 4.71 3.12 3.10
CA ILE A 292 5.45 4.35 3.42
C ILE A 292 6.77 4.39 2.63
N ALA A 293 7.50 3.29 2.55
CA ALA A 293 8.75 3.24 1.80
C ALA A 293 8.54 3.52 0.31
N MET A 294 7.49 2.95 -0.29
CA MET A 294 7.13 3.18 -1.69
C MET A 294 6.64 4.61 -1.94
N LEU A 295 5.96 5.25 -0.97
CA LEU A 295 5.61 6.66 -1.06
C LEU A 295 6.86 7.54 -1.12
N MET A 296 7.87 7.26 -0.31
CA MET A 296 9.15 7.99 -0.36
C MET A 296 9.85 7.77 -1.71
N SER A 297 9.90 6.52 -2.18
CA SER A 297 10.46 6.17 -3.49
C SER A 297 9.73 6.89 -4.63
N ASN A 298 8.38 6.90 -4.63
CA ASN A 298 7.59 7.64 -5.62
C ASN A 298 7.86 9.15 -5.57
N THR A 299 8.02 9.73 -4.37
CA THR A 299 8.31 11.18 -4.23
C THR A 299 9.67 11.52 -4.82
N VAL A 300 10.69 10.72 -4.56
CA VAL A 300 12.03 10.91 -5.16
C VAL A 300 12.00 10.71 -6.67
N ARG A 301 11.30 9.67 -7.14
CA ARG A 301 11.12 9.43 -8.58
C ARG A 301 10.38 10.59 -9.27
N ALA A 302 9.34 11.15 -8.64
CA ALA A 302 8.63 12.31 -9.16
C ALA A 302 9.55 13.54 -9.26
N ALA A 303 10.39 13.79 -8.24
CA ALA A 303 11.36 14.86 -8.26
C ALA A 303 12.37 14.71 -9.42
N ARG A 304 12.91 13.52 -9.63
CA ARG A 304 13.81 13.21 -10.74
C ARG A 304 13.15 13.47 -12.09
N LEU A 305 11.99 12.89 -12.32
CA LEU A 305 11.27 13.03 -13.60
C LEU A 305 10.91 14.48 -13.92
N ARG A 306 10.58 15.30 -12.91
CA ARG A 306 10.15 16.69 -13.08
C ARG A 306 11.32 17.67 -13.18
N ARG A 307 12.45 17.41 -12.54
CA ARG A 307 13.53 18.39 -12.38
C ARG A 307 14.84 18.00 -13.06
N GLU A 308 15.10 16.71 -13.31
CA GLU A 308 16.30 16.27 -14.04
C GLU A 308 16.06 16.13 -15.55
N MET A 309 14.82 15.86 -16.01
CA MET A 309 14.53 15.78 -17.44
C MET A 309 14.30 17.20 -18.01
N PRO A 310 14.93 17.56 -19.16
CA PRO A 310 14.66 18.84 -19.81
C PRO A 310 13.17 18.97 -20.12
N ARG A 311 12.57 20.09 -19.75
CA ARG A 311 11.19 20.42 -20.12
C ARG A 311 11.17 20.55 -21.66
N GLY A 312 10.73 19.54 -22.41
CA GLY A 312 10.56 19.65 -23.86
C GLY A 312 11.00 18.46 -24.72
N GLN A 313 10.82 17.24 -24.23
CA GLN A 313 10.85 16.06 -25.12
C GLN A 313 9.56 15.23 -24.98
#